data_2043e4fba6b4938ad7e1287a832f9fa1
#
_entry.id   2043e4fba6b4938ad7e1287a832f9fa1
#
_cell.length_a   1.000
_cell.length_b   1.000
_cell.length_c   1.000
_cell.angle_alpha   90.00
_cell.angle_beta   90.00
_cell.angle_gamma   90.00
#
_symmetry.space_group_name_H-M   'P 1'
#
loop_
_entity.id
_entity.type
_entity.pdbx_description
1 polymer ?
#
loop_
_entity_poly.entity_id
_entity_poly.type
_entity_poly.pdbx_seq_one_letter_code
_entity_poly.pdbx_strand_id
1 'polypeptide(L)'
;MYKRQVHYKFALQNKGLGNSVIKGVTEVINRYGKAIVLEDDLILAPNFLFFMNQGLDKYKEETSVFSICGYSNKVKVPKDYSYDTYFCTRSSSWGWATWADRWNSVDWELENFDKYHILKKEFNRWGGSDCWKMLNDWKCGRNKSWAIRFCFAQFLQKKVSLFPVTSKVQNDGFDGKGTNCKRWSRFHCIFDNSAKKEFTYPENVSIHPSLFRSAIGYHSIIKRIFSRIMYFVYRF
;
A
#
# COMPACT_ATOMS: atom_id res chain seq x y z
N MET A 1 17.64 -27.28 9.88
CA MET A 1 18.32 -26.04 9.49
C MET A 1 17.73 -25.58 8.16
N TYR A 2 16.83 -24.58 8.13
CA TYR A 2 16.28 -24.08 6.87
C TYR A 2 17.36 -23.33 6.12
N LYS A 3 17.80 -23.85 4.98
CA LYS A 3 18.69 -23.11 4.07
C LYS A 3 17.90 -21.94 3.51
N ARG A 4 18.20 -20.71 3.98
CA ARG A 4 17.68 -19.47 3.38
C ARG A 4 18.29 -19.36 1.98
N GLN A 5 17.47 -19.57 0.95
CA GLN A 5 17.91 -19.36 -0.42
C GLN A 5 17.68 -17.90 -0.78
N VAL A 6 18.73 -17.23 -1.20
CA VAL A 6 18.65 -15.88 -1.77
C VAL A 6 18.78 -16.02 -3.28
N HIS A 7 17.77 -15.54 -3.99
CA HIS A 7 17.80 -15.43 -5.45
C HIS A 7 17.92 -13.95 -5.82
N TYR A 8 18.86 -13.63 -6.69
CA TYR A 8 19.02 -12.28 -7.20
C TYR A 8 18.93 -12.27 -8.72
N LYS A 9 18.46 -11.17 -9.28
CA LYS A 9 18.28 -10.99 -10.72
C LYS A 9 18.64 -9.56 -11.09
N PHE A 10 19.65 -9.41 -11.93
CA PHE A 10 20.01 -8.10 -12.50
C PHE A 10 19.27 -7.88 -13.81
N ALA A 11 18.71 -6.71 -14.00
CA ALA A 11 18.14 -6.31 -15.28
C ALA A 11 19.26 -5.74 -16.17
N LEU A 12 19.35 -6.21 -17.41
CA LEU A 12 20.32 -5.70 -18.40
C LEU A 12 20.06 -4.23 -18.77
N GLN A 13 18.83 -3.77 -18.61
CA GLN A 13 18.40 -2.41 -18.89
C GLN A 13 17.41 -1.92 -17.85
N ASN A 14 17.38 -0.63 -17.59
CA ASN A 14 16.39 -0.02 -16.71
C ASN A 14 14.99 -0.13 -17.35
N LYS A 15 14.11 -0.92 -16.73
CA LYS A 15 12.72 -1.14 -17.17
C LYS A 15 11.72 -0.17 -16.52
N GLY A 16 12.22 0.68 -15.62
CA GLY A 16 11.40 1.53 -14.76
C GLY A 16 10.75 0.77 -13.61
N LEU A 17 10.50 1.47 -12.50
CA LEU A 17 9.99 0.91 -11.25
C LEU A 17 8.72 0.07 -11.47
N GLY A 18 7.71 0.62 -12.13
CA GLY A 18 6.41 -0.06 -12.30
C GLY A 18 6.52 -1.43 -12.97
N ASN A 19 7.24 -1.50 -14.09
CA ASN A 19 7.42 -2.76 -14.83
C ASN A 19 8.30 -3.76 -14.06
N SER A 20 9.30 -3.26 -13.33
CA SER A 20 10.18 -4.11 -12.52
C SER A 20 9.40 -4.76 -11.37
N VAL A 21 8.55 -3.99 -10.67
CA VAL A 21 7.69 -4.52 -9.60
C VAL A 21 6.68 -5.52 -10.16
N ILE A 22 5.95 -5.15 -11.22
CA ILE A 22 4.93 -6.05 -11.80
C ILE A 22 5.57 -7.37 -12.23
N LYS A 23 6.68 -7.33 -12.97
CA LYS A 23 7.34 -8.55 -13.43
C LYS A 23 7.88 -9.39 -12.27
N GLY A 24 8.57 -8.76 -11.32
CA GLY A 24 9.17 -9.46 -10.18
C GLY A 24 8.14 -10.10 -9.29
N VAL A 25 7.06 -9.37 -8.94
CA VAL A 25 5.97 -9.91 -8.13
C VAL A 25 5.23 -11.03 -8.86
N THR A 26 4.95 -10.87 -10.16
CA THR A 26 4.29 -11.91 -10.96
C THR A 26 5.12 -13.21 -10.98
N GLU A 27 6.43 -13.11 -11.16
CA GLU A 27 7.32 -14.28 -11.17
C GLU A 27 7.29 -15.01 -9.81
N VAL A 28 7.40 -14.26 -8.70
CA VAL A 28 7.39 -14.84 -7.35
C VAL A 28 6.03 -15.40 -6.98
N ILE A 29 4.97 -14.65 -7.24
CA ILE A 29 3.63 -15.02 -6.78
C ILE A 29 3.07 -16.23 -7.53
N ASN A 30 3.39 -16.37 -8.82
CA ASN A 30 3.00 -17.55 -9.60
C ASN A 30 3.75 -18.81 -9.17
N ARG A 31 4.95 -18.65 -8.60
CA ARG A 31 5.72 -19.78 -8.08
C ARG A 31 5.32 -20.19 -6.67
N TYR A 32 4.98 -19.23 -5.80
CA TYR A 32 4.80 -19.47 -4.36
C TYR A 32 3.37 -19.21 -3.86
N GLY A 33 2.47 -18.72 -4.70
CA GLY A 33 1.07 -18.47 -4.38
C GLY A 33 0.80 -17.19 -3.59
N LYS A 34 1.81 -16.65 -2.91
CA LYS A 34 1.76 -15.38 -2.14
C LYS A 34 3.14 -14.73 -2.11
N ALA A 35 3.18 -13.41 -1.90
CA ALA A 35 4.43 -12.68 -1.78
C ALA A 35 4.32 -11.55 -0.75
N ILE A 36 5.43 -11.29 -0.04
CA ILE A 36 5.67 -10.06 0.72
C ILE A 36 6.66 -9.24 -0.11
N VAL A 37 6.34 -7.99 -0.37
CA VAL A 37 7.09 -7.09 -1.25
C VAL A 37 7.62 -5.90 -0.45
N LEU A 38 8.90 -5.61 -0.62
CA LEU A 38 9.62 -4.53 0.06
C LEU A 38 10.37 -3.68 -0.96
N GLU A 39 10.56 -2.41 -0.65
CA GLU A 39 11.46 -1.48 -1.32
C GLU A 39 12.72 -1.31 -0.45
N ASP A 40 13.82 -0.83 -1.03
CA ASP A 40 15.15 -0.76 -0.40
C ASP A 40 15.30 0.39 0.61
N ASP A 41 14.38 1.36 0.60
CA ASP A 41 14.32 2.50 1.51
C ASP A 41 13.42 2.29 2.73
N LEU A 42 13.04 1.05 3.04
CA LEU A 42 12.12 0.72 4.12
C LEU A 42 12.83 0.17 5.36
N ILE A 43 12.54 0.77 6.51
CA ILE A 43 12.91 0.24 7.83
C ILE A 43 11.75 -0.61 8.35
N LEU A 44 12.05 -1.85 8.72
CA LEU A 44 11.06 -2.83 9.17
C LEU A 44 11.05 -2.95 10.69
N ALA A 45 9.86 -3.01 11.26
CA ALA A 45 9.68 -3.35 12.67
C ALA A 45 10.19 -4.77 12.97
N PRO A 46 10.69 -5.05 14.18
CA PRO A 46 11.17 -6.40 14.55
C PRO A 46 10.12 -7.50 14.34
N ASN A 47 8.85 -7.14 14.42
CA ASN A 47 7.71 -8.04 14.28
C ASN A 47 7.03 -8.01 12.89
N PHE A 48 7.62 -7.31 11.90
CA PHE A 48 7.04 -7.15 10.57
C PHE A 48 6.66 -8.49 9.91
N LEU A 49 7.60 -9.43 9.86
CA LEU A 49 7.34 -10.74 9.20
C LEU A 49 6.29 -11.57 9.95
N PHE A 50 6.22 -11.49 11.28
CA PHE A 50 5.16 -12.15 12.03
C PHE A 50 3.78 -11.58 11.65
N PHE A 51 3.68 -10.25 11.63
CA PHE A 51 2.45 -9.56 11.24
C PHE A 51 2.00 -9.93 9.82
N MET A 52 2.92 -9.84 8.85
CA MET A 52 2.59 -10.10 7.45
C MET A 52 2.16 -11.56 7.21
N ASN A 53 2.87 -12.53 7.79
CA ASN A 53 2.54 -13.94 7.62
C ASN A 53 1.20 -14.30 8.30
N GLN A 54 0.95 -13.83 9.53
CA GLN A 54 -0.34 -14.07 10.20
C GLN A 54 -1.51 -13.46 9.42
N GLY A 55 -1.36 -12.23 8.90
CA GLY A 55 -2.38 -11.61 8.04
C GLY A 55 -2.61 -12.39 6.75
N LEU A 56 -1.53 -12.83 6.09
CA LEU A 56 -1.63 -13.66 4.88
C LEU A 56 -2.30 -15.01 5.14
N ASP A 57 -2.05 -15.64 6.27
CA ASP A 57 -2.63 -16.94 6.60
C ASP A 57 -4.09 -16.80 7.04
N LYS A 58 -4.42 -15.79 7.86
CA LYS A 58 -5.80 -15.54 8.33
C LYS A 58 -6.77 -15.21 7.20
N TYR A 59 -6.36 -14.38 6.24
CA TYR A 59 -7.25 -13.90 5.16
C TYR A 59 -7.02 -14.59 3.81
N LYS A 60 -6.38 -15.76 3.82
CA LYS A 60 -6.12 -16.51 2.59
C LYS A 60 -7.40 -16.81 1.82
N GLU A 61 -8.41 -17.34 2.50
CA GLU A 61 -9.70 -17.72 1.90
C GLU A 61 -10.69 -16.54 1.83
N GLU A 62 -10.39 -15.42 2.48
CA GLU A 62 -11.25 -14.24 2.51
C GLU A 62 -10.94 -13.31 1.33
N THR A 63 -11.57 -13.59 0.19
CA THR A 63 -11.28 -12.93 -1.09
C THR A 63 -11.65 -11.45 -1.15
N SER A 64 -12.42 -10.93 -0.17
CA SER A 64 -12.69 -9.50 -0.04
C SER A 64 -11.48 -8.70 0.47
N VAL A 65 -10.47 -9.39 1.06
CA VAL A 65 -9.19 -8.78 1.43
C VAL A 65 -8.21 -8.89 0.25
N PHE A 66 -7.82 -7.75 -0.30
CA PHE A 66 -7.00 -7.67 -1.51
C PHE A 66 -5.50 -7.71 -1.24
N SER A 67 -5.08 -7.08 -0.13
CA SER A 67 -3.68 -7.07 0.30
C SER A 67 -3.54 -6.84 1.80
N ILE A 68 -2.35 -7.15 2.33
CA ILE A 68 -1.90 -6.82 3.67
C ILE A 68 -0.87 -5.69 3.54
N CYS A 69 -1.05 -4.58 4.25
CA CYS A 69 -0.15 -3.43 4.25
C CYS A 69 0.66 -3.41 5.55
N GLY A 70 1.97 -3.24 5.46
CA GLY A 70 2.83 -3.10 6.64
C GLY A 70 2.88 -1.66 7.15
N TYR A 71 2.79 -0.69 6.25
CA TYR A 71 2.77 0.73 6.59
C TYR A 71 1.36 1.20 6.92
N SER A 72 1.25 2.03 7.97
CA SER A 72 0.04 2.77 8.30
C SER A 72 0.38 4.20 8.70
N ASN A 73 -0.43 5.17 8.21
CA ASN A 73 -0.40 6.52 8.77
C ASN A 73 -0.82 6.50 10.25
N LYS A 74 -0.45 7.53 11.00
CA LYS A 74 -0.96 7.74 12.35
C LYS A 74 -2.49 7.92 12.30
N VAL A 75 -3.24 6.89 12.68
CA VAL A 75 -4.71 6.91 12.74
C VAL A 75 -5.20 7.23 14.15
N LYS A 76 -6.40 7.83 14.24
CA LYS A 76 -7.10 8.03 15.51
C LYS A 76 -7.88 6.76 15.85
N VAL A 77 -7.40 6.00 16.80
CA VAL A 77 -8.01 4.75 17.26
C VAL A 77 -9.10 5.08 18.28
N PRO A 78 -10.35 4.62 18.08
CA PRO A 78 -11.40 4.72 19.09
C PRO A 78 -11.02 3.95 20.36
N LYS A 79 -11.51 4.42 21.52
CA LYS A 79 -11.17 3.80 22.81
C LYS A 79 -11.68 2.36 22.95
N ASP A 80 -12.76 2.06 22.27
CA ASP A 80 -13.45 0.76 22.24
C ASP A 80 -12.93 -0.18 21.12
N TYR A 81 -11.93 0.25 20.35
CA TYR A 81 -11.34 -0.56 19.29
C TYR A 81 -10.20 -1.43 19.81
N SER A 82 -10.41 -2.75 19.87
CA SER A 82 -9.50 -3.70 20.51
C SER A 82 -8.57 -4.46 19.55
N TYR A 83 -8.70 -4.26 18.23
CA TYR A 83 -7.86 -4.95 17.25
C TYR A 83 -6.56 -4.19 16.96
N ASP A 84 -5.50 -4.94 16.66
CA ASP A 84 -4.21 -4.39 16.21
C ASP A 84 -4.24 -3.95 14.75
N THR A 85 -5.32 -4.26 14.02
CA THR A 85 -5.45 -4.06 12.57
C THR A 85 -6.81 -3.45 12.23
N TYR A 86 -6.89 -2.83 11.05
CA TYR A 86 -8.13 -2.30 10.50
C TYR A 86 -8.16 -2.42 8.97
N PHE A 87 -9.34 -2.34 8.37
CA PHE A 87 -9.51 -2.35 6.93
C PHE A 87 -9.62 -0.95 6.34
N CYS A 88 -9.01 -0.75 5.18
CA CYS A 88 -9.10 0.47 4.40
C CYS A 88 -9.25 0.15 2.91
N THR A 89 -9.81 1.08 2.17
CA THR A 89 -10.11 0.93 0.74
C THR A 89 -8.92 1.19 -0.17
N ARG A 90 -7.89 1.91 0.29
CA ARG A 90 -6.67 2.19 -0.46
C ARG A 90 -5.54 1.32 0.07
N SER A 91 -4.81 0.63 -0.80
CA SER A 91 -3.59 -0.09 -0.44
C SER A 91 -2.39 0.84 -0.26
N SER A 92 -1.34 0.35 0.41
CA SER A 92 -0.02 0.99 0.51
C SER A 92 1.03 0.16 -0.19
N SER A 93 2.01 0.83 -0.83
CA SER A 93 3.16 0.18 -1.48
C SER A 93 4.36 -0.01 -0.55
N TRP A 94 4.33 0.58 0.65
CA TRP A 94 5.45 0.49 1.58
C TRP A 94 5.34 -0.77 2.45
N GLY A 95 6.00 -1.83 2.02
CA GLY A 95 5.95 -3.13 2.68
C GLY A 95 4.53 -3.71 2.66
N TRP A 96 4.23 -4.53 1.70
CA TRP A 96 2.88 -5.06 1.48
C TRP A 96 2.95 -6.53 1.06
N ALA A 97 1.82 -7.21 1.10
CA ALA A 97 1.70 -8.59 0.67
C ALA A 97 0.34 -8.84 0.01
N THR A 98 0.32 -9.86 -0.87
CA THR A 98 -0.90 -10.32 -1.53
C THR A 98 -0.76 -11.77 -1.97
N TRP A 99 -1.84 -12.32 -2.54
CA TRP A 99 -1.94 -13.69 -3.05
C TRP A 99 -2.05 -13.72 -4.57
N ALA A 100 -1.78 -14.86 -5.16
CA ALA A 100 -1.74 -15.04 -6.61
C ALA A 100 -3.07 -14.69 -7.31
N ASP A 101 -4.19 -15.13 -6.74
CA ASP A 101 -5.52 -14.87 -7.30
C ASP A 101 -5.88 -13.39 -7.31
N ARG A 102 -5.50 -12.62 -6.24
CA ARG A 102 -5.71 -11.17 -6.18
C ARG A 102 -4.80 -10.44 -7.15
N TRP A 103 -3.53 -10.81 -7.18
CA TRP A 103 -2.55 -10.20 -8.08
C TRP A 103 -2.87 -10.42 -9.56
N ASN A 104 -3.20 -11.66 -9.92
CA ASN A 104 -3.51 -12.03 -11.29
C ASN A 104 -4.88 -11.52 -11.78
N SER A 105 -5.73 -11.03 -10.87
CA SER A 105 -7.01 -10.37 -11.21
C SER A 105 -6.86 -8.91 -11.63
N VAL A 106 -5.63 -8.35 -11.57
CA VAL A 106 -5.37 -6.94 -11.92
C VAL A 106 -5.22 -6.79 -13.42
N ASP A 107 -6.06 -5.97 -14.03
CA ASP A 107 -5.84 -5.48 -15.39
C ASP A 107 -4.77 -4.37 -15.36
N TRP A 108 -3.54 -4.74 -15.71
CA TRP A 108 -2.40 -3.83 -15.67
C TRP A 108 -2.38 -2.83 -16.83
N GLU A 109 -3.07 -3.07 -17.93
CA GLU A 109 -3.03 -2.25 -19.13
C GLU A 109 -4.20 -1.26 -19.24
N LEU A 110 -5.34 -1.60 -18.64
CA LEU A 110 -6.57 -0.79 -18.68
C LEU A 110 -6.86 -0.33 -20.12
N GLU A 111 -6.96 -1.27 -21.07
CA GLU A 111 -7.08 -0.96 -22.50
C GLU A 111 -8.24 0.00 -22.80
N ASN A 112 -9.41 -0.26 -22.25
CA ASN A 112 -10.60 0.57 -22.45
C ASN A 112 -10.74 1.65 -21.35
N PHE A 113 -9.67 2.44 -21.10
CA PHE A 113 -9.60 3.38 -19.99
C PHE A 113 -10.76 4.40 -19.98
N ASP A 114 -11.21 4.86 -21.15
CA ASP A 114 -12.21 5.92 -21.27
C ASP A 114 -13.56 5.56 -20.64
N LYS A 115 -13.94 4.28 -20.66
CA LYS A 115 -15.17 3.81 -19.99
C LYS A 115 -15.18 4.06 -18.48
N TYR A 116 -14.00 4.20 -17.86
CA TYR A 116 -13.86 4.39 -16.41
C TYR A 116 -13.97 5.85 -15.96
N HIS A 117 -14.06 6.84 -16.89
CA HIS A 117 -14.19 8.25 -16.53
C HIS A 117 -15.42 8.55 -15.66
N ILE A 118 -16.50 7.80 -15.85
CA ILE A 118 -17.71 7.90 -15.01
C ILE A 118 -17.44 7.57 -13.55
N LEU A 119 -16.45 6.73 -13.24
CA LEU A 119 -16.09 6.28 -11.90
C LEU A 119 -15.16 7.27 -11.15
N LYS A 120 -14.71 8.35 -11.78
CA LYS A 120 -13.78 9.33 -11.22
C LYS A 120 -14.16 9.81 -9.82
N LYS A 121 -15.41 10.21 -9.62
CA LYS A 121 -15.89 10.73 -8.33
C LYS A 121 -15.90 9.62 -7.27
N GLU A 122 -16.34 8.45 -7.65
CA GLU A 122 -16.42 7.28 -6.76
C GLU A 122 -15.03 6.79 -6.35
N PHE A 123 -14.10 6.64 -7.29
CA PHE A 123 -12.73 6.24 -7.00
C PHE A 123 -12.00 7.24 -6.08
N ASN A 124 -12.21 8.56 -6.30
CA ASN A 124 -11.66 9.56 -5.39
C ASN A 124 -12.29 9.52 -3.99
N ARG A 125 -13.58 9.19 -3.88
CA ARG A 125 -14.24 9.01 -2.58
C ARG A 125 -13.72 7.75 -1.87
N TRP A 126 -13.46 6.70 -2.63
CA TRP A 126 -12.98 5.42 -2.17
C TRP A 126 -11.54 5.50 -1.62
N GLY A 127 -10.61 6.06 -2.38
CA GLY A 127 -9.16 5.97 -2.09
C GLY A 127 -8.47 7.30 -1.77
N GLY A 128 -9.18 8.44 -1.85
CA GLY A 128 -8.61 9.77 -1.65
C GLY A 128 -8.63 10.64 -2.91
N SER A 129 -8.59 11.95 -2.72
CA SER A 129 -8.81 12.96 -3.77
C SER A 129 -7.77 12.99 -4.90
N ASP A 130 -6.69 12.23 -4.78
CA ASP A 130 -5.60 12.11 -5.75
C ASP A 130 -5.71 10.87 -6.64
N CYS A 131 -6.56 9.89 -6.29
CA CYS A 131 -6.61 8.60 -6.95
C CYS A 131 -6.83 8.70 -8.45
N TRP A 132 -7.89 9.39 -8.86
CA TRP A 132 -8.17 9.53 -10.29
C TRP A 132 -7.06 10.30 -11.04
N LYS A 133 -6.54 11.38 -10.41
CA LYS A 133 -5.45 12.12 -11.02
C LYS A 133 -4.23 11.24 -11.24
N MET A 134 -3.84 10.45 -10.25
CA MET A 134 -2.70 9.54 -10.35
C MET A 134 -2.90 8.49 -11.44
N LEU A 135 -4.11 7.92 -11.54
CA LEU A 135 -4.45 6.93 -12.54
C LEU A 135 -4.45 7.53 -13.96
N ASN A 136 -5.04 8.71 -14.13
CA ASN A 136 -5.03 9.42 -15.40
C ASN A 136 -3.62 9.87 -15.79
N ASP A 137 -2.80 10.32 -14.84
CA ASP A 137 -1.41 10.66 -15.10
C ASP A 137 -0.59 9.44 -15.54
N TRP A 138 -0.89 8.24 -14.99
CA TRP A 138 -0.29 7.01 -15.47
C TRP A 138 -0.73 6.70 -16.91
N LYS A 139 -2.02 6.75 -17.23
CA LYS A 139 -2.52 6.47 -18.60
C LYS A 139 -1.93 7.42 -19.64
N CYS A 140 -1.71 8.69 -19.25
CA CYS A 140 -1.04 9.69 -20.09
C CYS A 140 0.50 9.62 -20.08
N GLY A 141 1.11 8.62 -19.48
CA GLY A 141 2.57 8.46 -19.42
C GLY A 141 3.31 9.44 -18.50
N ARG A 142 2.58 10.28 -17.71
CA ARG A 142 3.17 11.27 -16.79
C ARG A 142 3.73 10.66 -15.50
N ASN A 143 3.32 9.46 -15.15
CA ASN A 143 3.93 8.66 -14.10
C ASN A 143 3.95 7.17 -14.49
N LYS A 144 4.73 6.36 -13.78
CA LYS A 144 4.88 4.91 -14.02
C LYS A 144 4.36 4.08 -12.85
N SER A 145 3.38 4.59 -12.10
CA SER A 145 2.90 3.96 -10.87
C SER A 145 2.18 2.64 -11.15
N TRP A 146 2.73 1.54 -10.65
CA TRP A 146 2.05 0.26 -10.56
C TRP A 146 0.97 0.29 -9.45
N ALA A 147 1.25 0.96 -8.33
CA ALA A 147 0.42 0.96 -7.13
C ALA A 147 -0.97 1.56 -7.37
N ILE A 148 -1.08 2.62 -8.20
CA ILE A 148 -2.39 3.20 -8.48
C ILE A 148 -3.27 2.27 -9.33
N ARG A 149 -2.68 1.46 -10.21
CA ARG A 149 -3.40 0.43 -10.97
C ARG A 149 -3.89 -0.70 -10.06
N PHE A 150 -3.05 -1.12 -9.11
CA PHE A 150 -3.42 -2.07 -8.08
C PHE A 150 -4.57 -1.56 -7.19
N CYS A 151 -4.49 -0.30 -6.73
CA CYS A 151 -5.60 0.37 -6.01
C CYS A 151 -6.87 0.46 -6.85
N PHE A 152 -6.75 0.70 -8.16
CA PHE A 152 -7.92 0.78 -9.04
C PHE A 152 -8.58 -0.59 -9.24
N ALA A 153 -7.79 -1.65 -9.41
CA ALA A 153 -8.31 -3.02 -9.46
C ALA A 153 -9.02 -3.41 -8.16
N GLN A 154 -8.45 -3.05 -7.00
CA GLN A 154 -9.08 -3.22 -5.69
C GLN A 154 -10.44 -2.49 -5.62
N PHE A 155 -10.50 -1.25 -6.11
CA PHE A 155 -11.72 -0.45 -6.17
C PHE A 155 -12.79 -1.08 -7.07
N LEU A 156 -12.42 -1.50 -8.29
CA LEU A 156 -13.37 -2.12 -9.23
C LEU A 156 -13.98 -3.42 -8.66
N GLN A 157 -13.20 -4.15 -7.88
CA GLN A 157 -13.63 -5.40 -7.22
C GLN A 157 -14.29 -5.15 -5.85
N LYS A 158 -14.42 -3.90 -5.40
CA LYS A 158 -14.98 -3.51 -4.08
C LYS A 158 -14.30 -4.22 -2.90
N LYS A 159 -13.00 -4.47 -3.02
CA LYS A 159 -12.19 -5.15 -2.00
C LYS A 159 -11.46 -4.14 -1.12
N VAL A 160 -10.96 -4.61 0.03
CA VAL A 160 -10.24 -3.79 1.01
C VAL A 160 -8.83 -4.33 1.26
N SER A 161 -7.98 -3.50 1.86
CA SER A 161 -6.67 -3.90 2.36
C SER A 161 -6.64 -3.85 3.88
N LEU A 162 -5.91 -4.78 4.49
CA LEU A 162 -5.65 -4.81 5.91
C LEU A 162 -4.47 -3.89 6.24
N PHE A 163 -4.60 -3.10 7.30
CA PHE A 163 -3.56 -2.21 7.82
C PHE A 163 -3.29 -2.47 9.29
N PRO A 164 -2.05 -2.32 9.77
CA PRO A 164 -1.77 -2.28 11.19
C PRO A 164 -2.20 -0.92 11.79
N VAL A 165 -2.67 -0.92 13.03
CA VAL A 165 -2.92 0.31 13.79
C VAL A 165 -1.60 1.05 14.07
N THR A 166 -0.56 0.29 14.45
CA THR A 166 0.81 0.79 14.64
C THR A 166 1.67 0.28 13.49
N SER A 167 2.28 1.18 12.73
CA SER A 167 3.00 0.85 11.50
C SER A 167 4.14 -0.13 11.74
N LYS A 168 4.23 -1.14 10.87
CA LYS A 168 5.33 -2.11 10.84
C LYS A 168 6.46 -1.69 9.90
N VAL A 169 6.28 -0.56 9.23
CA VAL A 169 7.22 -0.03 8.26
C VAL A 169 7.37 1.48 8.45
N GLN A 170 8.59 1.96 8.37
CA GLN A 170 8.95 3.37 8.23
C GLN A 170 9.72 3.54 6.93
N ASN A 171 9.42 4.59 6.17
CA ASN A 171 10.19 4.94 4.98
C ASN A 171 11.29 5.92 5.38
N ASP A 172 12.54 5.59 5.08
CA ASP A 172 13.74 6.39 5.38
C ASP A 172 14.19 7.24 4.20
N GLY A 173 13.54 7.12 3.04
CA GLY A 173 13.88 7.85 1.81
C GLY A 173 13.58 9.35 1.84
N PHE A 174 13.22 9.94 3.02
CA PHE A 174 12.95 11.38 3.18
C PHE A 174 14.20 12.21 3.54
N ASP A 175 15.38 11.68 3.30
CA ASP A 175 16.66 12.38 3.50
C ASP A 175 16.95 13.45 2.44
N GLY A 176 16.12 13.56 1.41
CA GLY A 176 16.25 14.48 0.28
C GLY A 176 17.10 13.94 -0.88
N LYS A 177 17.64 12.73 -0.78
CA LYS A 177 18.44 12.07 -1.85
C LYS A 177 17.60 11.10 -2.68
N GLY A 178 16.43 10.70 -2.20
CA GLY A 178 15.54 9.78 -2.91
C GLY A 178 14.92 10.39 -4.17
N THR A 179 14.78 9.60 -5.21
CA THR A 179 14.20 10.02 -6.51
C THR A 179 12.76 10.53 -6.38
N ASN A 180 11.97 9.96 -5.47
CA ASN A 180 10.55 10.24 -5.29
C ASN A 180 10.21 10.89 -3.94
N CYS A 181 11.15 10.95 -3.01
CA CYS A 181 10.94 11.45 -1.65
C CYS A 181 11.67 12.78 -1.44
N LYS A 182 11.00 13.73 -0.77
CA LYS A 182 11.54 15.03 -0.41
C LYS A 182 11.80 15.05 1.10
N ARG A 183 12.57 16.03 1.60
CA ARG A 183 12.91 16.18 3.04
C ARG A 183 11.71 16.27 3.98
N TRP A 184 10.51 16.56 3.49
CA TRP A 184 9.29 16.62 4.30
C TRP A 184 8.24 15.67 3.75
N SER A 185 7.56 14.96 4.64
CA SER A 185 6.44 14.08 4.29
C SER A 185 5.25 14.33 5.20
N ARG A 186 4.04 14.30 4.64
CA ARG A 186 2.81 14.27 5.43
C ARG A 186 2.49 12.87 5.97
N PHE A 187 3.21 11.87 5.53
CA PHE A 187 2.96 10.47 5.89
C PHE A 187 3.76 10.10 7.14
N HIS A 188 3.28 10.60 8.29
CA HIS A 188 3.84 10.24 9.57
C HIS A 188 3.17 8.98 10.10
N CYS A 189 3.97 8.07 10.65
CA CYS A 189 3.50 6.86 11.30
C CYS A 189 3.90 6.85 12.78
N ILE A 190 3.23 6.01 13.56
CA ILE A 190 3.74 5.51 14.84
C ILE A 190 4.39 4.17 14.50
N PHE A 191 5.71 4.11 14.63
CA PHE A 191 6.48 2.92 14.30
C PHE A 191 6.47 1.92 15.45
N ASP A 192 6.28 0.63 15.14
CA ASP A 192 6.22 -0.43 16.14
C ASP A 192 7.62 -0.96 16.50
N ASN A 193 8.13 -0.55 17.64
CA ASN A 193 9.39 -1.05 18.18
C ASN A 193 9.21 -2.26 19.11
N SER A 194 7.99 -2.79 19.25
CA SER A 194 7.71 -3.91 20.15
C SER A 194 8.18 -5.24 19.58
N ALA A 195 8.39 -6.22 20.46
CA ALA A 195 8.66 -7.61 20.11
C ALA A 195 7.38 -8.47 20.01
N LYS A 196 6.20 -7.84 19.93
CA LYS A 196 4.90 -8.53 19.84
C LYS A 196 4.88 -9.47 18.65
N LYS A 197 4.51 -10.75 18.88
CA LYS A 197 4.47 -11.77 17.83
C LYS A 197 3.07 -12.21 17.44
N GLU A 198 2.07 -11.91 18.27
CA GLU A 198 0.67 -12.26 18.05
C GLU A 198 -0.15 -11.00 17.92
N PHE A 199 -1.02 -10.94 16.91
CA PHE A 199 -1.82 -9.77 16.61
C PHE A 199 -3.31 -10.14 16.59
N THR A 200 -4.12 -9.19 17.04
CA THR A 200 -5.58 -9.30 16.99
C THR A 200 -6.10 -8.74 15.68
N TYR A 201 -6.90 -9.55 15.00
CA TYR A 201 -7.49 -9.24 13.71
C TYR A 201 -9.03 -9.26 13.81
N PRO A 202 -9.74 -8.32 13.13
CA PRO A 202 -11.20 -8.40 13.07
C PRO A 202 -11.67 -9.72 12.46
N GLU A 203 -12.72 -10.30 13.04
CA GLU A 203 -13.35 -11.52 12.51
C GLU A 203 -14.07 -11.25 11.20
N ASN A 204 -14.77 -10.11 11.12
CA ASN A 204 -15.51 -9.70 9.94
C ASN A 204 -14.75 -8.64 9.16
N VAL A 205 -14.73 -8.75 7.84
CA VAL A 205 -14.16 -7.73 6.96
C VAL A 205 -15.12 -6.55 6.85
N SER A 206 -14.92 -5.58 7.72
CA SER A 206 -15.73 -4.35 7.76
C SER A 206 -14.86 -3.11 7.95
N ILE A 207 -15.26 -2.02 7.31
CA ILE A 207 -14.57 -0.74 7.44
C ILE A 207 -15.09 0.00 8.66
N HIS A 208 -14.21 0.24 9.64
CA HIS A 208 -14.55 1.08 10.78
C HIS A 208 -14.54 2.57 10.39
N PRO A 209 -15.69 3.31 10.51
CA PRO A 209 -15.81 4.64 9.92
C PRO A 209 -14.79 5.67 10.44
N SER A 210 -14.44 5.64 11.73
CA SER A 210 -13.48 6.58 12.32
C SER A 210 -12.04 6.31 11.85
N LEU A 211 -11.62 5.04 11.78
CA LEU A 211 -10.32 4.64 11.27
C LEU A 211 -10.19 4.95 9.79
N PHE A 212 -11.22 4.65 9.02
CA PHE A 212 -11.27 4.99 7.59
C PHE A 212 -11.12 6.50 7.36
N ARG A 213 -11.94 7.33 8.02
CA ARG A 213 -11.84 8.79 7.91
C ARG A 213 -10.45 9.29 8.29
N SER A 214 -9.87 8.74 9.34
CA SER A 214 -8.51 9.09 9.77
C SER A 214 -7.45 8.73 8.73
N ALA A 215 -7.49 7.53 8.18
CA ALA A 215 -6.55 7.03 7.18
C ALA A 215 -6.68 7.78 5.84
N ILE A 216 -7.89 7.87 5.27
CA ILE A 216 -8.13 8.53 3.98
C ILE A 216 -7.94 10.05 4.08
N GLY A 217 -8.12 10.63 5.26
CA GLY A 217 -7.90 12.07 5.50
C GLY A 217 -6.50 12.55 5.10
N TYR A 218 -5.48 11.71 5.15
CA TYR A 218 -4.13 12.03 4.66
C TYR A 218 -4.07 12.30 3.15
N HIS A 219 -5.05 11.80 2.39
CA HIS A 219 -5.18 11.97 0.95
C HIS A 219 -6.19 13.05 0.56
N SER A 220 -6.70 13.85 1.52
CA SER A 220 -7.61 14.95 1.28
C SER A 220 -6.95 16.11 0.52
N ILE A 221 -7.76 16.92 -0.16
CA ILE A 221 -7.30 18.11 -0.89
C ILE A 221 -6.55 19.05 0.06
N ILE A 222 -7.10 19.31 1.25
CA ILE A 222 -6.52 20.22 2.25
C ILE A 222 -5.11 19.76 2.66
N LYS A 223 -4.97 18.48 3.04
CA LYS A 223 -3.67 17.91 3.42
C LYS A 223 -2.67 17.94 2.27
N ARG A 224 -3.12 17.77 1.04
CA ARG A 224 -2.27 17.84 -0.17
C ARG A 224 -1.80 19.25 -0.48
N ILE A 225 -2.67 20.26 -0.35
CA ILE A 225 -2.29 21.68 -0.50
C ILE A 225 -1.28 22.05 0.60
N PHE A 226 -1.59 21.75 1.86
CA PHE A 226 -0.66 21.98 2.97
C PHE A 226 0.70 21.30 2.71
N SER A 227 0.71 20.07 2.24
CA SER A 227 1.92 19.35 1.88
C SER A 227 2.76 20.09 0.83
N ARG A 228 2.13 20.69 -0.18
CA ARG A 228 2.85 21.48 -1.21
C ARG A 228 3.48 22.73 -0.64
N ILE A 229 2.79 23.43 0.27
CA ILE A 229 3.32 24.60 0.97
C ILE A 229 4.54 24.19 1.79
N MET A 230 4.44 23.12 2.59
CA MET A 230 5.55 22.62 3.40
C MET A 230 6.74 22.18 2.55
N TYR A 231 6.51 21.55 1.40
CA TYR A 231 7.60 21.22 0.46
C TYR A 231 8.33 22.44 -0.08
N PHE A 232 7.62 23.55 -0.24
CA PHE A 232 8.26 24.82 -0.63
C PHE A 232 9.09 25.41 0.51
N VAL A 233 8.56 25.42 1.74
CA VAL A 233 9.25 25.93 2.94
C VAL A 233 10.51 25.13 3.27
N TYR A 234 10.45 23.78 3.18
CA TYR A 234 11.60 22.91 3.50
C TYR A 234 12.52 22.63 2.28
N ARG A 235 12.40 23.40 1.23
CA ARG A 235 13.27 23.27 0.04
C ARG A 235 14.63 23.93 0.24
N PHE A 236 14.76 24.80 1.20
CA PHE A 236 15.94 25.51 1.62
C PHE A 236 16.36 25.02 3.00
#